data_9ad55556b16192120c11ae1800eab3be
#
_entry.id   9ad55556b16192120c11ae1800eab3be
#
_cell.length_a   1.000
_cell.length_b   1.000
_cell.length_c   1.000
_cell.angle_alpha   90.00
_cell.angle_beta   90.00
_cell.angle_gamma   90.00
#
_symmetry.space_group_name_H-M   'P 1'
#
loop_
_entity.id
_entity.type
_entity.pdbx_description
1 polymer ?
#
loop_
_entity_poly.entity_id
_entity_poly.type
_entity_poly.pdbx_seq_one_letter_code
_entity_poly.pdbx_strand_id
1 'polypeptide(L)'
;NVITINSENITLKDFSYYVYVVEKKINEMALQYNPDDANEFWNTHFKNSLDSVFTRDYAKQLAIDLCEYDYIMEYESTVYNLYLTDSDKQSCKSNAHDTYEDMSEKAHNNTKLTEDDIYNILCRKKLVEKYVTGAAQKVQEEGFEGDSSLFNYDGDFYKEKIKIKYDVTENHKLLDKITMGRVTVN
;
A
#
# COMPACT_ATOMS: atom_id res chain seq x y z
N ASN A 1 13.30 4.48 10.90
CA ASN A 1 12.04 3.78 10.64
C ASN A 1 10.94 4.81 10.52
N VAL A 2 10.03 4.63 9.57
CA VAL A 2 8.87 5.49 9.37
C VAL A 2 7.63 4.94 10.08
N ILE A 3 7.50 3.62 10.12
CA ILE A 3 6.42 2.90 10.81
C ILE A 3 7.07 1.73 11.56
N THR A 4 6.53 1.40 12.71
CA THR A 4 6.90 0.19 13.47
C THR A 4 5.63 -0.57 13.79
N ILE A 5 5.59 -1.86 13.50
CA ILE A 5 4.46 -2.75 13.78
C ILE A 5 4.96 -3.85 14.73
N ASN A 6 4.48 -3.84 15.97
CA ASN A 6 5.05 -4.61 17.07
C ASN A 6 6.56 -4.31 17.22
N SER A 7 7.42 -5.25 16.82
CA SER A 7 8.88 -5.09 16.83
C SER A 7 9.49 -4.95 15.43
N GLU A 8 8.69 -5.03 14.38
CA GLU A 8 9.16 -4.90 13.01
C GLU A 8 9.25 -3.43 12.59
N ASN A 9 10.38 -3.07 12.03
CA ASN A 9 10.70 -1.72 11.64
C ASN A 9 10.62 -1.55 10.12
N ILE A 10 9.72 -0.72 9.67
CA ILE A 10 9.56 -0.39 8.25
C ILE A 10 10.44 0.82 7.93
N THR A 11 11.34 0.65 6.98
CA THR A 11 12.28 1.71 6.61
C THR A 11 11.61 2.74 5.68
N LEU A 12 12.24 3.91 5.54
CA LEU A 12 11.80 4.90 4.56
C LEU A 12 11.85 4.35 3.13
N LYS A 13 12.82 3.48 2.84
CA LYS A 13 12.97 2.84 1.53
C LYS A 13 11.78 1.92 1.24
N ASP A 14 11.41 1.03 2.17
CA ASP A 14 10.25 0.15 2.01
C ASP A 14 8.96 0.95 1.86
N PHE A 15 8.77 1.98 2.67
CA PHE A 15 7.62 2.88 2.60
C PHE A 15 7.55 3.64 1.26
N SER A 16 8.70 3.95 0.65
CA SER A 16 8.75 4.70 -0.60
C SER A 16 8.07 3.99 -1.78
N TYR A 17 7.94 2.66 -1.73
CA TYR A 17 7.15 1.92 -2.71
C TYR A 17 5.66 2.31 -2.63
N TYR A 18 5.11 2.41 -1.43
CA TYR A 18 3.71 2.79 -1.23
C TYR A 18 3.47 4.25 -1.64
N VAL A 19 4.43 5.12 -1.37
CA VAL A 19 4.42 6.49 -1.90
C VAL A 19 4.38 6.48 -3.42
N TYR A 20 5.26 5.71 -4.07
CA TYR A 20 5.33 5.59 -5.53
C TYR A 20 4.00 5.11 -6.13
N VAL A 21 3.44 4.01 -5.65
CA VAL A 21 2.21 3.46 -6.25
C VAL A 21 1.00 4.36 -6.04
N VAL A 22 0.91 5.01 -4.87
CA VAL A 22 -0.17 5.96 -4.59
C VAL A 22 -0.01 7.23 -5.44
N GLU A 23 1.19 7.79 -5.55
CA GLU A 23 1.43 8.95 -6.41
C GLU A 23 1.12 8.65 -7.87
N LYS A 24 1.54 7.48 -8.39
CA LYS A 24 1.22 7.07 -9.76
C LYS A 24 -0.30 7.05 -9.99
N LYS A 25 -1.04 6.39 -9.11
CA LYS A 25 -2.50 6.29 -9.19
C LYS A 25 -3.19 7.67 -9.12
N ILE A 26 -2.82 8.50 -8.17
CA ILE A 26 -3.42 9.83 -8.00
C ILE A 26 -3.03 10.74 -9.17
N ASN A 27 -1.81 10.62 -9.70
CA ASN A 27 -1.40 11.42 -10.86
C ASN A 27 -2.16 11.03 -12.14
N GLU A 28 -2.47 9.74 -12.33
CA GLU A 28 -3.35 9.30 -13.42
C GLU A 28 -4.75 9.95 -13.31
N MET A 29 -5.31 10.03 -12.10
CA MET A 29 -6.57 10.75 -11.86
C MET A 29 -6.41 12.26 -12.10
N ALA A 30 -5.30 12.85 -11.68
CA ALA A 30 -5.01 14.27 -11.89
C ALA A 30 -4.95 14.65 -13.36
N LEU A 31 -4.31 13.82 -14.20
CA LEU A 31 -4.24 14.01 -15.65
C LEU A 31 -5.60 13.84 -16.34
N GLN A 32 -6.48 13.01 -15.79
CA GLN A 32 -7.87 12.93 -16.28
C GLN A 32 -8.69 14.17 -15.92
N TYR A 33 -8.41 14.78 -14.75
CA TYR A 33 -9.07 16.00 -14.29
C TYR A 33 -8.60 17.24 -15.07
N ASN A 34 -7.29 17.42 -15.19
CA ASN A 34 -6.66 18.47 -15.97
C ASN A 34 -5.39 17.94 -16.65
N PRO A 35 -5.45 17.63 -17.98
CA PRO A 35 -4.29 17.12 -18.72
C PRO A 35 -3.13 18.11 -18.81
N ASP A 36 -3.41 19.41 -18.69
CA ASP A 36 -2.41 20.46 -18.87
C ASP A 36 -1.70 20.81 -17.54
N ASP A 37 -2.35 20.57 -16.39
CA ASP A 37 -1.77 20.84 -15.07
C ASP A 37 -2.26 19.85 -14.00
N ALA A 38 -1.54 18.73 -13.88
CA ALA A 38 -1.80 17.74 -12.82
C ALA A 38 -1.55 18.32 -11.40
N ASN A 39 -0.74 19.37 -11.24
CA ASN A 39 -0.45 19.95 -9.93
C ASN A 39 -1.66 20.63 -9.32
N GLU A 40 -2.59 21.13 -10.14
CA GLU A 40 -3.84 21.70 -9.66
C GLU A 40 -4.61 20.68 -8.82
N PHE A 41 -4.76 19.45 -9.31
CA PHE A 41 -5.46 18.37 -8.60
C PHE A 41 -4.80 18.01 -7.26
N TRP A 42 -3.46 17.98 -7.21
CA TRP A 42 -2.72 17.71 -6.00
C TRP A 42 -2.94 18.73 -4.88
N ASN A 43 -3.36 19.94 -5.23
CA ASN A 43 -3.64 21.03 -4.30
C ASN A 43 -5.14 21.22 -4.04
N THR A 44 -6.01 20.38 -4.63
CA THR A 44 -7.45 20.44 -4.39
C THR A 44 -7.84 19.74 -3.09
N HIS A 45 -9.03 20.05 -2.59
CA HIS A 45 -9.66 19.32 -1.52
C HIS A 45 -10.36 18.09 -2.07
N PHE A 46 -10.01 16.94 -1.50
CA PHE A 46 -10.71 15.68 -1.73
C PHE A 46 -11.77 15.51 -0.64
N LYS A 47 -13.02 15.26 -1.05
CA LYS A 47 -14.12 15.02 -0.12
C LYS A 47 -14.23 13.52 0.14
N ASN A 48 -13.78 13.08 1.30
CA ASN A 48 -13.94 11.70 1.74
C ASN A 48 -14.98 11.67 2.87
N SER A 49 -16.14 11.08 2.59
CA SER A 49 -17.26 10.97 3.56
C SER A 49 -17.70 12.33 4.13
N LEU A 50 -17.37 12.64 5.36
CA LEU A 50 -17.80 13.85 6.07
C LEU A 50 -16.71 14.92 6.12
N ASP A 51 -15.44 14.56 5.87
CA ASP A 51 -14.30 15.47 5.98
C ASP A 51 -13.77 15.88 4.61
N SER A 52 -13.35 17.13 4.50
CA SER A 52 -12.64 17.65 3.33
C SER A 52 -11.16 17.71 3.66
N VAL A 53 -10.35 16.92 2.96
CA VAL A 53 -8.89 16.89 3.11
C VAL A 53 -8.20 17.26 1.81
N PHE A 54 -7.00 17.80 1.89
CA PHE A 54 -6.21 18.01 0.69
C PHE A 54 -5.83 16.66 0.05
N THR A 55 -5.82 16.63 -1.28
CA THR A 55 -5.44 15.44 -2.06
C THR A 55 -4.08 14.89 -1.61
N ARG A 56 -3.11 15.75 -1.29
CA ARG A 56 -1.79 15.36 -0.77
C ARG A 56 -1.87 14.63 0.57
N ASP A 57 -2.70 15.12 1.49
CA ASP A 57 -2.84 14.53 2.83
C ASP A 57 -3.60 13.21 2.75
N TYR A 58 -4.65 13.15 1.94
CA TYR A 58 -5.35 11.91 1.64
C TYR A 58 -4.41 10.85 1.04
N ALA A 59 -3.61 11.22 0.04
CA ALA A 59 -2.67 10.31 -0.60
C ALA A 59 -1.59 9.80 0.38
N LYS A 60 -1.12 10.67 1.29
CA LYS A 60 -0.17 10.27 2.33
C LYS A 60 -0.79 9.25 3.28
N GLN A 61 -1.99 9.51 3.78
CA GLN A 61 -2.69 8.58 4.65
C GLN A 61 -2.95 7.25 3.94
N LEU A 62 -3.36 7.28 2.68
CA LEU A 62 -3.54 6.06 1.87
C LEU A 62 -2.25 5.25 1.74
N ALA A 63 -1.10 5.91 1.55
CA ALA A 63 0.20 5.21 1.49
C ALA A 63 0.56 4.56 2.84
N ILE A 64 0.26 5.23 3.96
CA ILE A 64 0.45 4.70 5.31
C ILE A 64 -0.47 3.48 5.52
N ASP A 65 -1.76 3.63 5.26
CA ASP A 65 -2.75 2.58 5.47
C ASP A 65 -2.44 1.31 4.64
N LEU A 66 -2.03 1.48 3.38
CA LEU A 66 -1.65 0.35 2.52
C LEU A 66 -0.36 -0.33 2.99
N CYS A 67 0.62 0.44 3.46
CA CYS A 67 1.86 -0.10 4.00
C CYS A 67 1.58 -0.91 5.27
N GLU A 68 0.87 -0.35 6.23
CA GLU A 68 0.48 -1.04 7.48
C GLU A 68 -0.33 -2.30 7.18
N TYR A 69 -1.29 -2.19 6.27
CA TYR A 69 -2.11 -3.31 5.85
C TYR A 69 -1.29 -4.48 5.32
N ASP A 70 -0.39 -4.25 4.37
CA ASP A 70 0.39 -5.31 3.76
C ASP A 70 1.29 -6.03 4.79
N TYR A 71 1.90 -5.30 5.73
CA TYR A 71 2.73 -5.89 6.78
C TYR A 71 1.92 -6.66 7.82
N ILE A 72 0.80 -6.10 8.29
CA ILE A 72 -0.09 -6.79 9.25
C ILE A 72 -0.67 -8.06 8.63
N MET A 73 -1.15 -7.98 7.39
CA MET A 73 -1.79 -9.12 6.72
C MET A 73 -0.78 -10.19 6.29
N GLU A 74 0.47 -9.81 5.97
CA GLU A 74 1.55 -10.78 5.79
C GLU A 74 1.77 -11.58 7.07
N TYR A 75 1.84 -10.91 8.23
CA TYR A 75 1.98 -11.59 9.52
C TYR A 75 0.80 -12.54 9.80
N GLU A 76 -0.44 -12.10 9.60
CA GLU A 76 -1.63 -12.96 9.71
C GLU A 76 -1.52 -14.17 8.76
N SER A 77 -1.04 -13.99 7.54
CA SER A 77 -0.88 -15.09 6.58
C SER A 77 0.13 -16.15 7.04
N THR A 78 1.20 -15.74 7.72
CA THR A 78 2.20 -16.68 8.25
C THR A 78 1.64 -17.55 9.39
N VAL A 79 0.74 -17.02 10.20
CA VAL A 79 0.05 -17.78 11.26
C VAL A 79 -0.75 -18.95 10.66
N TYR A 80 -1.24 -18.83 9.44
CA TYR A 80 -1.98 -19.87 8.72
C TYR A 80 -1.10 -20.77 7.86
N ASN A 81 0.23 -20.70 7.98
CA ASN A 81 1.21 -21.48 7.19
C ASN A 81 1.01 -21.35 5.67
N LEU A 82 0.60 -20.19 5.22
CA LEU A 82 0.52 -19.90 3.79
C LEU A 82 1.91 -19.62 3.23
N TYR A 83 2.13 -20.05 2.00
CA TYR A 83 3.39 -19.83 1.28
C TYR A 83 3.14 -19.59 -0.21
N LEU A 84 4.11 -18.95 -0.83
CA LEU A 84 4.10 -18.73 -2.27
C LEU A 84 4.64 -19.95 -3.01
N THR A 85 3.94 -20.36 -4.06
CA THR A 85 4.43 -21.39 -4.99
C THR A 85 5.54 -20.82 -5.87
N ASP A 86 6.27 -21.67 -6.59
CA ASP A 86 7.28 -21.21 -7.54
C ASP A 86 6.67 -20.38 -8.67
N SER A 87 5.44 -20.71 -9.09
CA SER A 87 4.67 -19.91 -10.07
C SER A 87 4.33 -18.52 -9.53
N ASP A 88 3.91 -18.41 -8.25
CA ASP A 88 3.67 -17.11 -7.63
C ASP A 88 4.95 -16.26 -7.60
N LYS A 89 6.06 -16.84 -7.19
CA LYS A 89 7.37 -16.16 -7.13
C LYS A 89 7.84 -15.71 -8.51
N GLN A 90 7.65 -16.55 -9.54
CA GLN A 90 7.98 -16.17 -10.91
C GLN A 90 7.13 -15.02 -11.41
N SER A 91 5.82 -15.02 -11.10
CA SER A 91 4.93 -13.90 -11.41
C SER A 91 5.35 -12.62 -10.68
N CYS A 92 5.68 -12.72 -9.38
CA CYS A 92 6.19 -11.57 -8.63
C CYS A 92 7.49 -11.01 -9.23
N LYS A 93 8.38 -11.90 -9.71
CA LYS A 93 9.64 -11.49 -10.33
C LYS A 93 9.41 -10.74 -11.64
N SER A 94 8.54 -11.26 -12.52
CA SER A 94 8.17 -10.57 -13.77
C SER A 94 7.57 -9.21 -13.49
N ASN A 95 6.60 -9.14 -12.57
CA ASN A 95 5.93 -7.89 -12.23
C ASN A 95 6.88 -6.89 -11.56
N ALA A 96 7.88 -7.36 -10.79
CA ALA A 96 8.88 -6.50 -10.20
C ALA A 96 9.77 -5.86 -11.25
N HIS A 97 10.20 -6.66 -12.24
CA HIS A 97 10.96 -6.17 -13.39
C HIS A 97 10.16 -5.10 -14.16
N ASP A 98 8.93 -5.41 -14.54
CA ASP A 98 8.06 -4.49 -15.27
C ASP A 98 7.83 -3.18 -14.48
N THR A 99 7.57 -3.30 -13.16
CA THR A 99 7.40 -2.14 -12.30
C THR A 99 8.67 -1.28 -12.23
N TYR A 100 9.83 -1.93 -12.12
CA TYR A 100 11.12 -1.23 -12.05
C TYR A 100 11.43 -0.49 -13.35
N GLU A 101 11.22 -1.13 -14.50
CA GLU A 101 11.43 -0.51 -15.82
C GLU A 101 10.44 0.64 -16.10
N ASP A 102 9.22 0.57 -15.57
CA ASP A 102 8.21 1.63 -15.70
C ASP A 102 8.50 2.86 -14.81
N MET A 103 9.41 2.76 -13.85
CA MET A 103 9.74 3.88 -12.97
C MET A 103 10.52 4.96 -13.73
N SER A 104 10.11 6.21 -13.55
CA SER A 104 10.88 7.35 -14.08
C SER A 104 12.24 7.48 -13.38
N GLU A 105 13.21 8.15 -14.04
CA GLU A 105 14.49 8.47 -13.43
C GLU A 105 14.35 9.20 -12.09
N LYS A 106 13.37 10.10 -11.99
CA LYS A 106 13.03 10.80 -10.75
C LYS A 106 12.57 9.85 -9.66
N ALA A 107 11.70 8.88 -10.00
CA ALA A 107 11.22 7.87 -9.06
C ALA A 107 12.40 7.01 -8.56
N HIS A 108 13.26 6.52 -9.45
CA HIS A 108 14.48 5.79 -9.06
C HIS A 108 15.36 6.61 -8.11
N ASN A 109 15.60 7.88 -8.47
CA ASN A 109 16.48 8.75 -7.70
C ASN A 109 15.96 9.08 -6.30
N ASN A 110 14.65 9.21 -6.15
CA ASN A 110 14.02 9.56 -4.87
C ASN A 110 13.75 8.35 -3.98
N THR A 111 13.27 7.24 -4.55
CA THR A 111 12.93 6.05 -3.76
C THR A 111 14.13 5.17 -3.44
N LYS A 112 15.11 5.13 -4.33
CA LYS A 112 16.27 4.20 -4.27
C LYS A 112 15.85 2.73 -4.22
N LEU A 113 14.65 2.41 -4.69
CA LEU A 113 14.17 1.05 -4.81
C LEU A 113 14.99 0.29 -5.85
N THR A 114 15.30 -0.94 -5.55
CA THR A 114 15.84 -1.92 -6.48
C THR A 114 14.74 -2.86 -6.94
N GLU A 115 14.99 -3.60 -8.02
CA GLU A 115 14.08 -4.66 -8.48
C GLU A 115 13.82 -5.70 -7.38
N ASP A 116 14.85 -6.05 -6.59
CA ASP A 116 14.71 -6.97 -5.46
C ASP A 116 13.83 -6.41 -4.33
N ASP A 117 13.91 -5.11 -4.04
CA ASP A 117 13.02 -4.49 -3.05
C ASP A 117 11.55 -4.59 -3.51
N ILE A 118 11.29 -4.28 -4.78
CA ILE A 118 9.95 -4.38 -5.38
C ILE A 118 9.48 -5.83 -5.38
N TYR A 119 10.34 -6.77 -5.76
CA TYR A 119 10.03 -8.19 -5.73
C TYR A 119 9.59 -8.66 -4.33
N ASN A 120 10.31 -8.28 -3.28
CA ASN A 120 9.96 -8.66 -1.91
C ASN A 120 8.60 -8.09 -1.50
N ILE A 121 8.31 -6.85 -1.87
CA ILE A 121 7.00 -6.22 -1.59
C ILE A 121 5.89 -6.92 -2.38
N LEU A 122 6.10 -7.24 -3.65
CA LEU A 122 5.10 -7.95 -4.46
C LEU A 122 4.86 -9.39 -3.96
N CYS A 123 5.88 -10.06 -3.45
CA CYS A 123 5.72 -11.35 -2.77
C CYS A 123 4.84 -11.22 -1.53
N ARG A 124 5.06 -10.19 -0.69
CA ARG A 124 4.19 -9.88 0.45
C ARG A 124 2.75 -9.69 0.01
N LYS A 125 2.50 -8.81 -0.97
CA LYS A 125 1.16 -8.54 -1.50
C LYS A 125 0.49 -9.80 -2.05
N LYS A 126 1.24 -10.66 -2.73
CA LYS A 126 0.71 -11.95 -3.25
C LYS A 126 0.32 -12.90 -2.13
N LEU A 127 1.08 -12.93 -1.04
CA LEU A 127 0.75 -13.73 0.14
C LEU A 127 -0.52 -13.22 0.83
N VAL A 128 -0.66 -11.89 0.95
CA VAL A 128 -1.86 -11.23 1.47
C VAL A 128 -3.08 -11.56 0.62
N GLU A 129 -2.97 -11.48 -0.70
CA GLU A 129 -4.05 -11.86 -1.64
C GLU A 129 -4.54 -13.31 -1.40
N LYS A 130 -3.60 -14.24 -1.25
CA LYS A 130 -3.93 -15.65 -0.96
C LYS A 130 -4.63 -15.82 0.38
N TYR A 131 -4.17 -15.11 1.41
CA TYR A 131 -4.80 -15.13 2.72
C TYR A 131 -6.22 -14.59 2.67
N VAL A 132 -6.43 -13.41 2.08
CA VAL A 132 -7.74 -12.77 1.96
C VAL A 132 -8.73 -13.65 1.19
N THR A 133 -8.29 -14.24 0.07
CA THR A 133 -9.12 -15.16 -0.72
C THR A 133 -9.57 -16.37 0.11
N GLY A 134 -8.65 -16.99 0.84
CA GLY A 134 -8.98 -18.13 1.70
C GLY A 134 -9.85 -17.77 2.91
N ALA A 135 -9.62 -16.61 3.51
CA ALA A 135 -10.41 -16.12 4.64
C ALA A 135 -11.84 -15.75 4.22
N ALA A 136 -12.00 -15.08 3.08
CA ALA A 136 -13.31 -14.74 2.53
C ALA A 136 -14.13 -15.99 2.22
N GLN A 137 -13.52 -17.04 1.66
CA GLN A 137 -14.20 -18.31 1.40
C GLN A 137 -14.68 -18.97 2.69
N LYS A 138 -13.87 -19.01 3.74
CA LYS A 138 -14.26 -19.59 5.04
C LYS A 138 -15.42 -18.85 5.67
N VAL A 139 -15.41 -17.52 5.64
CA VAL A 139 -16.49 -16.69 6.17
C VAL A 139 -17.80 -16.98 5.45
N GLN A 140 -17.78 -17.18 4.13
CA GLN A 140 -18.96 -17.57 3.35
C GLN A 140 -19.45 -18.99 3.68
N GLU A 141 -18.54 -19.95 3.85
CA GLU A 141 -18.86 -21.34 4.24
C GLU A 141 -19.50 -21.41 5.63
N GLU A 142 -19.16 -20.49 6.53
CA GLU A 142 -19.74 -20.37 7.87
C GLU A 142 -21.09 -19.61 7.86
N GLY A 143 -21.57 -19.19 6.70
CA GLY A 143 -22.89 -18.55 6.53
C GLY A 143 -22.91 -17.05 6.86
N PHE A 144 -21.76 -16.40 6.93
CA PHE A 144 -21.69 -14.95 7.07
C PHE A 144 -21.88 -14.28 5.71
N GLU A 145 -22.74 -13.27 5.65
CA GLU A 145 -22.84 -12.38 4.50
C GLU A 145 -21.61 -11.45 4.50
N GLY A 146 -20.69 -11.71 3.61
CA GLY A 146 -19.52 -10.87 3.42
C GLY A 146 -18.67 -11.38 2.26
N ASP A 147 -18.03 -10.45 1.59
CA ASP A 147 -17.07 -10.73 0.53
C ASP A 147 -15.65 -10.37 0.97
N SER A 148 -14.69 -10.50 0.06
CA SER A 148 -13.30 -10.16 0.31
C SER A 148 -13.09 -8.68 0.68
N SER A 149 -14.04 -7.79 0.42
CA SER A 149 -13.93 -6.36 0.73
C SER A 149 -13.85 -6.09 2.23
N LEU A 150 -14.45 -6.95 3.06
CA LEU A 150 -14.34 -6.87 4.52
C LEU A 150 -12.89 -6.96 5.03
N PHE A 151 -12.03 -7.60 4.25
CA PHE A 151 -10.62 -7.80 4.56
C PHE A 151 -9.70 -6.79 3.88
N ASN A 152 -10.21 -5.83 3.10
CA ASN A 152 -9.41 -4.76 2.52
C ASN A 152 -8.87 -3.81 3.61
N TYR A 153 -7.88 -2.98 3.27
CA TYR A 153 -7.28 -1.99 4.20
C TYR A 153 -8.32 -1.05 4.85
N ASP A 154 -9.43 -0.79 4.17
CA ASP A 154 -10.55 0.04 4.62
C ASP A 154 -11.75 -0.78 5.11
N GLY A 155 -11.68 -2.11 5.04
CA GLY A 155 -12.74 -3.04 5.44
C GLY A 155 -12.94 -3.12 6.95
N ASP A 156 -14.19 -3.27 7.37
CA ASP A 156 -14.54 -3.27 8.80
C ASP A 156 -13.93 -4.46 9.55
N PHE A 157 -13.88 -5.64 8.93
CA PHE A 157 -13.28 -6.81 9.59
C PHE A 157 -11.78 -6.61 9.83
N TYR A 158 -11.07 -6.05 8.86
CA TYR A 158 -9.65 -5.72 9.03
C TYR A 158 -9.45 -4.73 10.18
N LYS A 159 -10.19 -3.62 10.17
CA LYS A 159 -10.04 -2.56 11.18
C LYS A 159 -10.41 -3.01 12.59
N GLU A 160 -11.53 -3.70 12.72
CA GLU A 160 -12.13 -4.03 14.03
C GLU A 160 -11.61 -5.34 14.63
N LYS A 161 -11.13 -6.28 13.81
CA LYS A 161 -10.76 -7.63 14.26
C LYS A 161 -9.30 -8.00 14.03
N ILE A 162 -8.64 -7.40 13.05
CA ILE A 162 -7.25 -7.73 12.72
C ILE A 162 -6.30 -6.63 13.21
N LYS A 163 -6.41 -5.42 12.69
CA LYS A 163 -5.49 -4.30 12.98
C LYS A 163 -5.32 -4.04 14.47
N ILE A 164 -6.40 -4.16 15.25
CA ILE A 164 -6.39 -3.91 16.70
C ILE A 164 -5.49 -4.87 17.52
N LYS A 165 -5.05 -5.98 16.93
CA LYS A 165 -4.14 -6.94 17.58
C LYS A 165 -2.68 -6.49 17.55
N TYR A 166 -2.36 -5.46 16.75
CA TYR A 166 -1.02 -5.01 16.46
C TYR A 166 -0.75 -3.65 17.07
N ASP A 167 0.43 -3.50 17.67
CA ASP A 167 0.91 -2.20 18.13
C ASP A 167 1.60 -1.50 16.95
N VAL A 168 0.97 -0.42 16.48
CA VAL A 168 1.44 0.36 15.33
C VAL A 168 1.89 1.74 15.81
N THR A 169 3.12 2.10 15.49
CA THR A 169 3.69 3.41 15.81
C THR A 169 4.20 4.09 14.55
N GLU A 170 3.70 5.29 14.27
CA GLU A 170 4.09 6.13 13.16
C GLU A 170 5.13 7.18 13.60
N ASN A 171 6.19 7.35 12.81
CA ASN A 171 7.17 8.40 13.02
C ASN A 171 6.78 9.67 12.26
N HIS A 172 5.90 10.46 12.85
CA HIS A 172 5.42 11.71 12.23
C HIS A 172 6.54 12.68 11.86
N LYS A 173 7.67 12.72 12.59
CA LYS A 173 8.82 13.58 12.25
C LYS A 173 9.44 13.23 10.88
N LEU A 174 9.32 11.98 10.44
CA LEU A 174 9.76 11.56 9.11
C LEU A 174 8.63 11.65 8.09
N LEU A 175 7.43 11.20 8.44
CA LEU A 175 6.26 11.23 7.55
C LEU A 175 5.88 12.65 7.14
N ASP A 176 5.99 13.63 8.04
CA ASP A 176 5.68 15.03 7.75
C ASP A 176 6.63 15.67 6.72
N LYS A 177 7.83 15.10 6.55
CA LYS A 177 8.78 15.56 5.52
C LYS A 177 8.44 15.06 4.12
N ILE A 178 7.57 14.07 4.00
CA ILE A 178 7.15 13.51 2.71
C ILE A 178 6.00 14.37 2.18
N THR A 179 6.22 14.99 1.04
CA THR A 179 5.18 15.74 0.33
C THR A 179 4.73 14.95 -0.88
N MET A 180 3.52 14.39 -0.80
CA MET A 180 2.92 13.62 -1.90
C MET A 180 2.77 14.48 -3.17
N GLY A 181 2.94 13.83 -4.34
CA GLY A 181 2.93 14.49 -5.64
C GLY A 181 4.23 15.23 -5.98
N ARG A 182 5.31 14.99 -5.22
CA ARG A 182 6.66 15.55 -5.48
C ARG A 182 7.77 14.52 -5.41
N VAL A 183 7.49 13.35 -4.90
CA VAL A 183 8.54 12.33 -4.70
C VAL A 183 8.81 11.59 -6.01
N THR A 184 7.80 11.20 -6.73
CA THR A 184 7.89 10.36 -7.92
C THR A 184 7.26 10.98 -9.16
N VAL A 185 6.35 11.94 -9.00
CA VAL A 185 5.63 12.61 -10.09
C VAL A 185 6.42 13.83 -10.57
N ASN A 186 6.39 14.11 -11.87
CA ASN A 186 7.08 15.24 -12.51
C ASN A 186 6.41 16.59 -12.25
#